data_d1a89c469170bc8d1c6ee93d75ed0503
#
_entry.id   d1a89c469170bc8d1c6ee93d75ed0503
#
_cell.length_a   1.000
_cell.length_b   1.000
_cell.length_c   1.000
_cell.angle_alpha   90.00
_cell.angle_beta   90.00
_cell.angle_gamma   90.00
#
_symmetry.space_group_name_H-M   'P 1'
#
loop_
_entity.id
_entity.type
_entity.pdbx_description
1 polymer ?
#
loop_
_entity_poly.entity_id
_entity_poly.type
_entity_poly.pdbx_seq_one_letter_code
_entity_poly.pdbx_strand_id
1 'polypeptide(L)'
;MPYTPFSGTIPDDRLYCPRHDMWVQEVSDGEVLIGATSFGIFLAGEIIAFTSKPKGAEVDIGRGMGTVECRKTVLAVHAPISFVLLEGNDEAEERPKLVNLDPYGKGWMARARLTRWDEEKATLVDARAYREHILKIEPEASFG
;
A
#
# COMPACT_ATOMS: atom_id res chain seq x y z
N MET A 1 24.76 0.03 -14.68
CA MET A 1 23.49 0.76 -14.90
C MET A 1 23.47 1.98 -14.03
N PRO A 2 23.18 3.14 -14.58
CA PRO A 2 23.02 4.31 -13.75
C PRO A 2 21.82 4.13 -12.81
N TYR A 3 21.98 4.63 -11.63
CA TYR A 3 20.91 4.63 -10.64
C TYR A 3 19.84 5.65 -11.01
N THR A 4 18.59 5.24 -11.00
CA THR A 4 17.46 6.13 -11.26
C THR A 4 16.73 6.40 -9.92
N PRO A 5 16.76 7.65 -9.45
CA PRO A 5 16.06 7.97 -8.21
C PRO A 5 14.55 7.86 -8.38
N PHE A 6 13.84 7.68 -7.26
CA PHE A 6 12.39 7.60 -7.27
C PHE A 6 11.77 8.91 -7.78
N SER A 7 10.80 8.78 -8.67
CA SER A 7 9.95 9.87 -9.12
C SER A 7 8.52 9.34 -9.17
N GLY A 8 7.62 9.97 -8.45
CA GLY A 8 6.23 9.52 -8.42
C GLY A 8 5.34 10.41 -7.57
N THR A 9 4.05 10.13 -7.60
CA THR A 9 3.04 10.92 -6.90
C THR A 9 2.76 10.35 -5.53
N ILE A 10 2.58 11.23 -4.55
CA ILE A 10 2.10 10.89 -3.21
C ILE A 10 0.84 11.74 -2.97
N PRO A 11 -0.36 11.20 -3.25
CA PRO A 11 -1.60 11.96 -3.11
C PRO A 11 -1.84 12.49 -1.69
N ASP A 12 -2.44 13.68 -1.60
CA ASP A 12 -2.72 14.33 -0.32
C ASP A 12 -4.04 13.87 0.32
N ASP A 13 -4.83 13.05 -0.38
CA ASP A 13 -6.18 12.66 0.03
C ASP A 13 -6.25 11.37 0.86
N ARG A 14 -5.11 10.88 1.34
CA ARG A 14 -5.04 9.64 2.11
C ARG A 14 -3.92 9.66 3.13
N LEU A 15 -3.87 8.63 3.97
CA LEU A 15 -2.84 8.47 4.99
C LEU A 15 -1.85 7.39 4.58
N TYR A 16 -0.69 7.37 5.23
CA TYR A 16 0.42 6.52 4.85
C TYR A 16 1.06 5.84 6.05
N CYS A 17 1.52 4.61 5.82
CA CYS A 17 2.33 3.85 6.75
C CYS A 17 3.77 3.83 6.23
N PRO A 18 4.67 4.65 6.80
CA PRO A 18 6.06 4.70 6.32
C PRO A 18 6.82 3.39 6.51
N ARG A 19 6.46 2.65 7.54
CA ARG A 19 7.15 1.39 7.85
C ARG A 19 7.00 0.35 6.75
N HIS A 20 5.82 0.29 6.11
CA HIS A 20 5.51 -0.73 5.11
C HIS A 20 5.21 -0.17 3.73
N ASP A 21 5.26 1.16 3.57
CA ASP A 21 4.99 1.85 2.31
C ASP A 21 3.61 1.52 1.74
N MET A 22 2.62 1.60 2.62
CA MET A 22 1.21 1.35 2.29
C MET A 22 0.40 2.62 2.50
N TRP A 23 -0.71 2.74 1.76
CA TRP A 23 -1.64 3.85 1.96
C TRP A 23 -2.99 3.33 2.45
N VAL A 24 -3.71 4.21 3.14
CA VAL A 24 -5.06 3.95 3.66
C VAL A 24 -5.93 5.13 3.31
N GLN A 25 -7.05 4.88 2.64
CA GLN A 25 -8.00 5.92 2.28
C GLN A 25 -9.39 5.59 2.81
N GLU A 26 -9.95 6.45 3.64
CA GLU A 26 -11.31 6.28 4.12
C GLU A 26 -12.29 6.48 2.96
N VAL A 27 -13.21 5.55 2.77
CA VAL A 27 -14.22 5.60 1.71
C VAL A 27 -15.64 5.72 2.26
N SER A 28 -15.84 5.29 3.50
CA SER A 28 -17.08 5.50 4.24
C SER A 28 -16.77 5.32 5.73
N ASP A 29 -17.75 5.54 6.60
CA ASP A 29 -17.53 5.46 8.03
C ASP A 29 -17.05 4.07 8.43
N GLY A 30 -15.84 4.00 8.96
CA GLY A 30 -15.20 2.74 9.38
C GLY A 30 -14.72 1.84 8.26
N GLU A 31 -14.86 2.26 6.99
CA GLU A 31 -14.37 1.48 5.84
C GLU A 31 -13.28 2.22 5.10
N VAL A 32 -12.25 1.49 4.69
CA VAL A 32 -11.10 2.05 3.97
C VAL A 32 -10.74 1.19 2.76
N LEU A 33 -10.04 1.82 1.81
CA LEU A 33 -9.24 1.12 0.82
C LEU A 33 -7.80 1.14 1.28
N ILE A 34 -7.07 0.08 0.96
CA ILE A 34 -5.66 -0.08 1.31
C ILE A 34 -4.90 -0.50 0.06
N GLY A 35 -3.72 0.05 -0.14
CA GLY A 35 -2.85 -0.33 -1.24
C GLY A 35 -1.41 0.02 -0.98
N ALA A 36 -0.54 -0.33 -1.92
CA ALA A 36 0.88 0.00 -1.87
C ALA A 36 1.11 1.40 -2.45
N THR A 37 2.04 2.13 -1.87
CA THR A 37 2.41 3.44 -2.40
C THR A 37 3.28 3.30 -3.65
N SER A 38 3.34 4.37 -4.44
CA SER A 38 4.24 4.42 -5.59
C SER A 38 5.70 4.17 -5.18
N PHE A 39 6.11 4.63 -4.00
CA PHE A 39 7.44 4.37 -3.48
C PHE A 39 7.65 2.90 -3.13
N GLY A 40 6.66 2.28 -2.49
CA GLY A 40 6.71 0.84 -2.18
C GLY A 40 6.82 0.01 -3.46
N ILE A 41 6.09 0.38 -4.50
CA ILE A 41 6.15 -0.29 -5.80
C ILE A 41 7.52 -0.06 -6.48
N PHE A 42 8.07 1.14 -6.36
CA PHE A 42 9.41 1.44 -6.86
C PHE A 42 10.46 0.51 -6.22
N LEU A 43 10.37 0.29 -4.91
CA LEU A 43 11.29 -0.60 -4.20
C LEU A 43 11.09 -2.07 -4.57
N ALA A 44 9.85 -2.51 -4.76
CA ALA A 44 9.53 -3.89 -5.09
C ALA A 44 9.83 -4.24 -6.55
N GLY A 45 9.68 -3.28 -7.45
CA GLY A 45 9.83 -3.48 -8.89
C GLY A 45 8.52 -3.97 -9.54
N GLU A 46 8.65 -4.67 -10.67
CA GLU A 46 7.49 -5.16 -11.41
C GLU A 46 6.76 -6.25 -10.62
N ILE A 47 5.46 -6.04 -10.42
CA ILE A 47 4.59 -7.02 -9.76
C ILE A 47 4.03 -7.96 -10.83
N ILE A 48 4.30 -9.25 -10.69
CA ILE A 48 3.85 -10.27 -11.64
C ILE A 48 2.72 -11.13 -11.11
N ALA A 49 2.44 -11.08 -9.82
CA ALA A 49 1.27 -11.73 -9.22
C ALA A 49 0.90 -11.01 -7.93
N PHE A 50 -0.38 -10.95 -7.66
CA PHE A 50 -0.94 -10.46 -6.40
C PHE A 50 -2.00 -11.44 -5.92
N THR A 51 -1.94 -11.83 -4.65
CA THR A 51 -2.92 -12.71 -4.04
C THR A 51 -3.41 -12.11 -2.73
N SER A 52 -4.71 -11.86 -2.65
CA SER A 52 -5.37 -11.39 -1.44
C SER A 52 -5.69 -12.55 -0.52
N LYS A 53 -5.87 -12.27 0.77
CA LYS A 53 -6.49 -13.21 1.68
C LYS A 53 -7.98 -13.36 1.35
N PRO A 54 -8.64 -14.42 1.83
CA PRO A 54 -10.07 -14.60 1.57
C PRO A 54 -10.91 -13.55 2.31
N LYS A 55 -12.07 -13.23 1.74
CA LYS A 55 -13.06 -12.35 2.36
C LYS A 55 -13.36 -12.82 3.78
N GLY A 56 -13.46 -11.87 4.71
CA GLY A 56 -13.71 -12.14 6.11
C GLY A 56 -12.46 -12.36 6.95
N ALA A 57 -11.29 -12.42 6.34
CA ALA A 57 -10.05 -12.59 7.09
C ALA A 57 -9.84 -11.42 8.07
N GLU A 58 -9.47 -11.75 9.29
CA GLU A 58 -9.08 -10.76 10.29
C GLU A 58 -7.57 -10.59 10.21
N VAL A 59 -7.13 -9.35 10.07
CA VAL A 59 -5.71 -9.04 9.91
C VAL A 59 -5.30 -7.99 10.92
N ASP A 60 -4.30 -8.29 11.71
CA ASP A 60 -3.74 -7.33 12.67
C ASP A 60 -2.67 -6.47 12.00
N ILE A 61 -2.51 -5.24 12.49
CA ILE A 61 -1.48 -4.32 12.01
C ILE A 61 -0.11 -5.00 11.95
N GLY A 62 0.59 -4.82 10.82
CA GLY A 62 1.91 -5.39 10.60
C GLY A 62 1.92 -6.83 10.10
N ARG A 63 0.78 -7.51 10.13
CA ARG A 63 0.67 -8.89 9.64
C ARG A 63 0.43 -8.94 8.15
N GLY A 64 0.61 -10.12 7.55
CA GLY A 64 0.38 -10.32 6.13
C GLY A 64 -1.11 -10.20 5.76
N MET A 65 -1.40 -9.38 4.77
CA MET A 65 -2.75 -9.20 4.22
C MET A 65 -2.87 -9.76 2.81
N GLY A 66 -1.80 -10.31 2.30
CA GLY A 66 -1.70 -10.90 0.97
C GLY A 66 -0.25 -11.05 0.59
N THR A 67 -0.01 -11.46 -0.64
CA THR A 67 1.35 -11.59 -1.19
C THR A 67 1.45 -10.95 -2.56
N VAL A 68 2.64 -10.46 -2.88
CA VAL A 68 2.99 -10.04 -4.23
C VAL A 68 4.20 -10.84 -4.68
N GLU A 69 4.21 -11.25 -5.93
CA GLU A 69 5.35 -11.86 -6.55
C GLU A 69 6.02 -10.84 -7.46
N CYS A 70 7.28 -10.59 -7.24
CA CYS A 70 8.13 -9.75 -8.09
C CYS A 70 9.10 -10.66 -8.84
N ARG A 71 9.83 -10.15 -9.79
CA ARG A 71 10.75 -10.97 -10.60
C ARG A 71 11.71 -11.82 -9.79
N LYS A 72 12.16 -11.33 -8.63
CA LYS A 72 13.21 -11.98 -7.84
C LYS A 72 12.70 -12.72 -6.62
N THR A 73 11.48 -12.44 -6.18
CA THR A 73 11.03 -12.97 -4.89
C THR A 73 9.52 -12.82 -4.71
N VAL A 74 9.02 -13.49 -3.70
CA VAL A 74 7.64 -13.32 -3.21
C VAL A 74 7.73 -12.56 -1.89
N LEU A 75 6.92 -11.51 -1.76
CA LEU A 75 6.88 -10.65 -0.57
C LEU A 75 5.50 -10.69 0.07
N ALA A 76 5.48 -10.70 1.40
CA ALA A 76 4.25 -10.46 2.12
C ALA A 76 3.87 -8.98 2.01
N VAL A 77 2.57 -8.71 1.81
CA VAL A 77 2.04 -7.37 1.92
C VAL A 77 1.64 -7.17 3.37
N HIS A 78 2.25 -6.21 4.06
CA HIS A 78 2.00 -5.99 5.48
C HIS A 78 0.89 -4.98 5.72
N ALA A 79 -0.04 -5.34 6.59
CA ALA A 79 -1.19 -4.49 6.90
C ALA A 79 -0.75 -3.21 7.60
N PRO A 80 -1.15 -2.04 7.08
CA PRO A 80 -0.82 -0.76 7.71
C PRO A 80 -1.70 -0.47 8.93
N ILE A 81 -2.74 -1.28 9.14
CA ILE A 81 -3.75 -1.07 10.16
C ILE A 81 -4.50 -2.39 10.36
N SER A 82 -5.12 -2.59 11.51
CA SER A 82 -5.93 -3.79 11.78
C SER A 82 -7.32 -3.68 11.15
N PHE A 83 -7.78 -4.76 10.54
CA PHE A 83 -9.06 -4.74 9.82
C PHE A 83 -9.64 -6.15 9.61
N VAL A 84 -10.91 -6.17 9.21
CA VAL A 84 -11.55 -7.34 8.61
C VAL A 84 -11.63 -7.09 7.12
N LEU A 85 -11.15 -8.03 6.33
CA LEU A 85 -11.17 -7.92 4.87
C LEU A 85 -12.60 -8.07 4.35
N LEU A 86 -13.09 -7.01 3.70
CA LEU A 86 -14.41 -7.02 3.07
C LEU A 86 -14.33 -7.53 1.64
N GLU A 87 -13.27 -7.13 0.92
CA GLU A 87 -13.11 -7.49 -0.47
C GLU A 87 -11.64 -7.32 -0.89
N GLY A 88 -11.07 -8.35 -1.52
CA GLY A 88 -9.81 -8.23 -2.23
C GLY A 88 -10.07 -7.74 -3.65
N ASN A 89 -9.06 -7.21 -4.31
CA ASN A 89 -9.20 -6.69 -5.66
C ASN A 89 -8.97 -7.78 -6.71
N ASP A 90 -10.04 -8.41 -7.18
CA ASP A 90 -9.97 -9.47 -8.19
C ASP A 90 -9.34 -8.98 -9.49
N GLU A 91 -9.60 -7.74 -9.88
CA GLU A 91 -9.03 -7.18 -11.10
C GLU A 91 -7.50 -7.10 -11.02
N ALA A 92 -6.97 -6.75 -9.84
CA ALA A 92 -5.52 -6.72 -9.62
C ALA A 92 -4.92 -8.13 -9.58
N GLU A 93 -5.68 -9.13 -9.12
CA GLU A 93 -5.22 -10.51 -9.18
C GLU A 93 -5.16 -11.02 -10.63
N GLU A 94 -6.11 -10.64 -11.46
CA GLU A 94 -6.11 -10.99 -12.89
C GLU A 94 -5.08 -10.19 -13.67
N ARG A 95 -4.87 -8.94 -13.30
CA ARG A 95 -3.97 -8.00 -13.97
C ARG A 95 -3.02 -7.35 -12.96
N PRO A 96 -2.00 -8.07 -12.53
CA PRO A 96 -1.07 -7.54 -11.52
C PRO A 96 -0.38 -6.23 -11.92
N LYS A 97 -0.28 -5.94 -13.22
CA LYS A 97 0.27 -4.67 -13.71
C LYS A 97 -0.45 -3.45 -13.14
N LEU A 98 -1.73 -3.58 -12.76
CA LEU A 98 -2.48 -2.46 -12.20
C LEU A 98 -1.84 -1.94 -10.92
N VAL A 99 -1.19 -2.81 -10.15
CA VAL A 99 -0.49 -2.41 -8.94
C VAL A 99 0.67 -1.46 -9.26
N ASN A 100 1.37 -1.71 -10.36
CA ASN A 100 2.46 -0.83 -10.83
C ASN A 100 1.93 0.43 -11.52
N LEU A 101 0.93 0.27 -12.38
CA LEU A 101 0.47 1.36 -13.24
C LEU A 101 -0.43 2.36 -12.53
N ASP A 102 -1.22 1.89 -11.58
CA ASP A 102 -2.24 2.72 -10.93
C ASP A 102 -2.40 2.32 -9.45
N PRO A 103 -1.33 2.45 -8.64
CA PRO A 103 -1.35 1.95 -7.26
C PRO A 103 -2.38 2.64 -6.36
N TYR A 104 -2.74 3.87 -6.66
CA TYR A 104 -3.73 4.64 -5.87
C TYR A 104 -5.15 4.54 -6.40
N GLY A 105 -5.34 3.98 -7.58
CA GLY A 105 -6.65 3.77 -8.19
C GLY A 105 -6.97 2.31 -8.36
N LYS A 106 -6.94 1.83 -9.59
CA LYS A 106 -7.33 0.44 -9.91
C LYS A 106 -6.45 -0.63 -9.26
N GLY A 107 -5.26 -0.27 -8.83
CA GLY A 107 -4.32 -1.19 -8.17
C GLY A 107 -4.50 -1.30 -6.66
N TRP A 108 -5.63 -0.85 -6.10
CA TRP A 108 -5.92 -1.04 -4.68
C TRP A 108 -5.88 -2.53 -4.33
N MET A 109 -5.54 -2.85 -3.08
CA MET A 109 -5.35 -4.25 -2.66
C MET A 109 -6.47 -4.78 -1.79
N ALA A 110 -7.03 -3.97 -0.90
CA ALA A 110 -8.06 -4.41 0.02
C ALA A 110 -9.09 -3.32 0.27
N ARG A 111 -10.36 -3.72 0.34
CA ARG A 111 -11.41 -2.93 0.96
C ARG A 111 -11.67 -3.56 2.31
N ALA A 112 -11.64 -2.75 3.35
CA ALA A 112 -11.52 -3.26 4.71
C ALA A 112 -12.37 -2.47 5.70
N ARG A 113 -12.81 -3.16 6.76
CA ARG A 113 -13.47 -2.52 7.89
C ARG A 113 -12.48 -2.42 9.03
N LEU A 114 -12.28 -1.20 9.53
CA LEU A 114 -11.34 -0.92 10.62
C LEU A 114 -11.82 -1.57 11.92
N THR A 115 -10.89 -2.16 12.66
CA THR A 115 -11.20 -2.81 13.94
C THR A 115 -10.57 -2.11 15.15
N ARG A 116 -9.49 -1.33 14.94
CA ARG A 116 -8.75 -0.67 16.02
C ARG A 116 -8.27 0.73 15.62
N TRP A 117 -9.12 1.46 14.92
CA TRP A 117 -8.75 2.76 14.38
C TRP A 117 -8.23 3.72 15.44
N ASP A 118 -8.97 3.87 16.54
CA ASP A 118 -8.59 4.86 17.57
C ASP A 118 -7.23 4.57 18.20
N GLU A 119 -6.87 3.30 18.30
CA GLU A 119 -5.59 2.88 18.87
C GLU A 119 -4.44 3.01 17.86
N GLU A 120 -4.72 2.84 16.59
CA GLU A 120 -3.69 2.68 15.56
C GLU A 120 -3.51 3.88 14.64
N LYS A 121 -4.46 4.80 14.57
CA LYS A 121 -4.40 5.93 13.64
C LYS A 121 -3.16 6.79 13.79
N ALA A 122 -2.62 6.86 15.00
CA ALA A 122 -1.40 7.64 15.27
C ALA A 122 -0.14 7.05 14.62
N THR A 123 -0.20 5.81 14.14
CA THR A 123 0.92 5.18 13.43
C THR A 123 0.96 5.60 11.95
N LEU A 124 -0.11 6.22 11.47
CA LEU A 124 -0.19 6.70 10.08
C LEU A 124 0.18 8.18 10.03
N VAL A 125 0.69 8.59 8.89
CA VAL A 125 1.10 9.98 8.65
C VAL A 125 0.42 10.53 7.40
N ASP A 126 0.42 11.86 7.25
CA ASP A 126 -0.09 12.50 6.05
C ASP A 126 0.94 12.43 4.90
N ALA A 127 0.54 12.90 3.73
CA ALA A 127 1.38 12.85 2.53
C ALA A 127 2.68 13.65 2.71
N ARG A 128 2.60 14.81 3.37
CA ARG A 128 3.78 15.65 3.61
C ARG A 128 4.82 14.91 4.45
N ALA A 129 4.41 14.34 5.56
CA ALA A 129 5.31 13.60 6.44
C ALA A 129 5.87 12.36 5.73
N TYR A 130 5.06 11.71 4.89
CA TYR A 130 5.51 10.55 4.13
C TYR A 130 6.54 10.96 3.07
N ARG A 131 6.35 12.08 2.35
CA ARG A 131 7.35 12.59 1.42
C ARG A 131 8.67 12.91 2.12
N GLU A 132 8.61 13.49 3.33
CA GLU A 132 9.81 13.76 4.12
C GLU A 132 10.52 12.46 4.50
N HIS A 133 9.76 11.42 4.85
CA HIS A 133 10.30 10.10 5.14
C HIS A 133 11.03 9.53 3.92
N ILE A 134 10.42 9.61 2.73
CA ILE A 134 11.04 9.14 1.49
C ILE A 134 12.35 9.88 1.23
N LEU A 135 12.38 11.19 1.41
CA LEU A 135 13.57 12.00 1.18
C LEU A 135 14.74 11.65 2.11
N LYS A 136 14.47 11.11 3.28
CA LYS A 136 15.54 10.62 4.17
C LYS A 136 16.19 9.35 3.62
N ILE A 137 15.42 8.53 2.92
CA ILE A 137 15.90 7.27 2.33
C ILE A 137 16.53 7.55 0.95
N GLU A 138 15.88 8.43 0.20
CA GLU A 138 16.17 8.73 -1.19
C GLU A 138 16.23 10.25 -1.38
N PRO A 139 17.38 10.89 -1.06
CA PRO A 139 17.47 12.36 -1.12
C PRO A 139 17.18 12.99 -2.49
N GLU A 140 17.35 12.20 -3.56
CA GLU A 140 17.10 12.68 -4.92
C GLU A 140 15.69 12.37 -5.42
N ALA A 141 14.81 11.87 -4.55
CA ALA A 141 13.43 11.60 -4.91
C ALA A 141 12.69 12.87 -5.33
N SER A 142 11.79 12.74 -6.29
CA SER A 142 10.94 13.84 -6.74
C SER A 142 9.49 13.41 -6.76
N PHE A 143 8.61 14.36 -6.55
CA PHE A 143 7.17 14.12 -6.45
C PHE A 143 6.43 15.00 -7.45
N GLY A 144 5.57 14.40 -8.25
CA GLY A 144 4.93 15.21 -9.25
C GLY A 144 3.59 14.73 -9.67
#